data_67c1e89012a8798b9d74d6d8ed1008f5
#
_entry.id   67c1e89012a8798b9d74d6d8ed1008f5
#
_cell.length_a   1.000
_cell.length_b   1.000
_cell.length_c   1.000
_cell.angle_alpha   90.00
_cell.angle_beta   90.00
_cell.angle_gamma   90.00
#
_symmetry.space_group_name_H-M   'P 1'
#
loop_
_entity.id
_entity.type
_entity.pdbx_description
1 polymer ?
#
loop_
_entity_poly.entity_id
_entity_poly.type
_entity_poly.pdbx_seq_one_letter_code
_entity_poly.pdbx_strand_id
1 'polypeptide(L)'
;KDGSGGYVFAQYEFDAYENNDNYDWLDAVTRTGVEQNHALSFSGASEKGAYYLSFGYSNKKGMVKNLGDTRYNGRINSDYSIKSWLKVGTCLLYTSPESEIFSDDGVYDKARGANPMLPVDSEIYTLNYGGIEDNNYFNPIRTLKIENDRRRNRLSSTNFLNINPLKGLNIRTSFSLDFFQEDRFKYTPKDIQESIRYSQDGQAEHTRDQRMVWQWDNSISYDRIFGKHKINALFSTSATQTDRDYTYATGKGYGTDRFSYYNIGASYKTDERSIGSDFVTATLMSYVVRADYNYASKYYLTATARYDGSSKFAKGHRWGLFPSFSAAWNIAEENFMKEQRVFNQLKLRLGYGL
;
A
#
# COMPACT_ATOMS: atom_id res chain seq x y z
N LYS A 1 -44.66 -4.64 18.79
CA LYS A 1 -45.45 -5.49 19.72
C LYS A 1 -46.72 -4.75 20.04
N ASP A 2 -47.88 -5.36 19.78
CA ASP A 2 -49.14 -4.87 20.35
C ASP A 2 -49.08 -5.05 21.88
N GLY A 3 -49.91 -4.40 22.64
CA GLY A 3 -49.95 -4.53 24.08
C GLY A 3 -50.21 -5.94 24.64
N SER A 4 -50.44 -6.96 23.77
CA SER A 4 -50.63 -8.38 24.07
C SER A 4 -49.36 -9.22 23.99
N GLY A 5 -48.22 -8.65 23.60
CA GLY A 5 -46.95 -9.35 23.41
C GLY A 5 -46.79 -10.04 22.06
N GLY A 6 -47.76 -9.89 21.13
CA GLY A 6 -47.66 -10.37 19.73
C GLY A 6 -46.82 -9.44 18.86
N TYR A 7 -46.39 -9.95 17.70
CA TYR A 7 -45.78 -9.16 16.65
C TYR A 7 -46.87 -8.47 15.81
N VAL A 8 -46.71 -7.17 15.62
CA VAL A 8 -47.59 -6.44 14.67
C VAL A 8 -46.84 -6.36 13.34
N PHE A 9 -47.46 -6.93 12.32
CA PHE A 9 -47.00 -6.78 10.93
C PHE A 9 -47.55 -5.48 10.35
N ALA A 10 -46.81 -4.86 9.47
CA ALA A 10 -47.27 -3.69 8.77
C ALA A 10 -48.19 -4.08 7.60
N GLN A 11 -49.03 -3.14 7.13
CA GLN A 11 -49.99 -3.41 6.06
C GLN A 11 -49.30 -3.97 4.80
N TYR A 12 -48.14 -3.41 4.39
CA TYR A 12 -47.43 -3.88 3.20
C TYR A 12 -46.91 -5.33 3.33
N GLU A 13 -46.62 -5.82 4.55
CA GLU A 13 -46.22 -7.20 4.78
C GLU A 13 -47.43 -8.14 4.58
N PHE A 14 -48.61 -7.73 5.00
CA PHE A 14 -49.85 -8.44 4.69
C PHE A 14 -50.13 -8.44 3.18
N ASP A 15 -50.02 -7.27 2.56
CA ASP A 15 -50.26 -7.11 1.12
C ASP A 15 -49.28 -7.96 0.30
N ALA A 16 -48.00 -7.96 0.66
CA ALA A 16 -46.96 -8.79 0.04
C ALA A 16 -47.21 -10.29 0.24
N TYR A 17 -47.64 -10.67 1.47
CA TYR A 17 -48.00 -12.06 1.75
C TYR A 17 -49.21 -12.52 0.95
N GLU A 18 -50.25 -11.73 0.87
CA GLU A 18 -51.46 -12.05 0.09
C GLU A 18 -51.17 -12.12 -1.42
N ASN A 19 -50.32 -11.24 -1.94
CA ASN A 19 -49.90 -11.21 -3.33
C ASN A 19 -48.75 -12.23 -3.66
N ASN A 20 -48.16 -12.89 -2.66
CA ASN A 20 -46.97 -13.72 -2.79
C ASN A 20 -45.77 -12.96 -3.36
N ASP A 21 -45.64 -11.67 -3.01
CA ASP A 21 -44.53 -10.82 -3.41
C ASP A 21 -43.24 -11.19 -2.63
N ASN A 22 -42.16 -11.30 -3.38
CA ASN A 22 -40.84 -11.56 -2.83
C ASN A 22 -39.75 -10.81 -3.63
N TYR A 23 -39.12 -9.86 -3.01
CA TYR A 23 -38.15 -8.96 -3.66
C TYR A 23 -36.71 -9.39 -3.34
N ASP A 24 -35.94 -9.59 -4.40
CA ASP A 24 -34.51 -9.95 -4.28
C ASP A 24 -33.65 -8.69 -4.12
N TRP A 25 -33.37 -8.34 -2.90
CA TRP A 25 -32.52 -7.21 -2.55
C TRP A 25 -31.06 -7.40 -2.95
N LEU A 26 -30.57 -8.66 -3.00
CA LEU A 26 -29.21 -8.94 -3.46
C LEU A 26 -29.06 -8.67 -4.94
N ASP A 27 -30.00 -9.12 -5.77
CA ASP A 27 -30.00 -8.82 -7.21
C ASP A 27 -30.11 -7.30 -7.47
N ALA A 28 -30.89 -6.60 -6.66
CA ALA A 28 -31.04 -5.16 -6.77
C ALA A 28 -29.72 -4.39 -6.60
N VAL A 29 -28.77 -4.88 -5.80
CA VAL A 29 -27.51 -4.18 -5.49
C VAL A 29 -26.28 -4.85 -6.09
N THR A 30 -26.40 -6.07 -6.63
CA THR A 30 -25.27 -6.79 -7.22
C THR A 30 -25.32 -6.82 -8.74
N ARG A 31 -24.22 -7.19 -9.32
CA ARG A 31 -24.02 -7.42 -10.75
C ARG A 31 -22.95 -8.47 -10.96
N THR A 32 -22.85 -9.03 -12.15
CA THR A 32 -21.67 -9.82 -12.54
C THR A 32 -20.43 -8.94 -12.51
N GLY A 33 -19.47 -9.30 -11.69
CA GLY A 33 -18.15 -8.65 -11.64
C GLY A 33 -17.37 -8.93 -12.93
N VAL A 34 -16.69 -7.92 -13.44
CA VAL A 34 -15.86 -8.03 -14.66
C VAL A 34 -14.51 -7.42 -14.37
N GLU A 35 -13.45 -8.13 -14.76
CA GLU A 35 -12.08 -7.64 -14.69
C GLU A 35 -11.43 -7.71 -16.07
N GLN A 36 -10.80 -6.60 -16.47
CA GLN A 36 -10.03 -6.48 -17.71
C GLN A 36 -8.63 -6.01 -17.38
N ASN A 37 -7.64 -6.73 -17.92
CA ASN A 37 -6.24 -6.37 -17.78
C ASN A 37 -5.57 -6.36 -19.16
N HIS A 38 -5.00 -5.23 -19.52
CA HIS A 38 -4.26 -5.06 -20.76
C HIS A 38 -2.85 -4.61 -20.45
N ALA A 39 -1.87 -5.28 -21.04
CA ALA A 39 -0.47 -4.92 -20.87
C ALA A 39 0.24 -4.93 -22.20
N LEU A 40 1.06 -3.90 -22.42
CA LEU A 40 1.94 -3.78 -23.57
C LEU A 40 3.36 -3.59 -23.05
N SER A 41 4.31 -4.37 -23.57
CA SER A 41 5.70 -4.23 -23.16
C SER A 41 6.64 -4.29 -24.36
N PHE A 42 7.73 -3.55 -24.27
CA PHE A 42 8.82 -3.50 -25.22
C PHE A 42 10.12 -3.73 -24.48
N SER A 43 10.97 -4.58 -25.00
CA SER A 43 12.29 -4.80 -24.44
C SER A 43 13.31 -5.00 -25.54
N GLY A 44 14.54 -4.60 -25.27
CA GLY A 44 15.66 -4.81 -26.16
C GLY A 44 16.96 -4.79 -25.37
N ALA A 45 17.96 -5.47 -25.93
CA ALA A 45 19.29 -5.52 -25.35
C ALA A 45 20.34 -5.45 -26.44
N SER A 46 21.48 -4.85 -26.10
CA SER A 46 22.70 -4.80 -26.91
C SER A 46 23.90 -5.09 -26.00
N GLU A 47 25.10 -5.16 -26.58
CA GLU A 47 26.33 -5.28 -25.79
C GLU A 47 26.53 -4.12 -24.78
N LYS A 48 25.95 -2.96 -25.08
CA LYS A 48 26.12 -1.75 -24.24
C LYS A 48 25.02 -1.54 -23.22
N GLY A 49 23.86 -2.17 -23.38
CA GLY A 49 22.77 -1.95 -22.44
C GLY A 49 21.48 -2.67 -22.80
N ALA A 50 20.54 -2.60 -21.87
CA ALA A 50 19.22 -3.16 -22.01
C ALA A 50 18.15 -2.15 -21.61
N TYR A 51 16.97 -2.29 -22.19
CA TYR A 51 15.80 -1.53 -21.79
C TYR A 51 14.55 -2.41 -21.72
N TYR A 52 13.66 -2.02 -20.86
CA TYR A 52 12.31 -2.56 -20.73
C TYR A 52 11.33 -1.42 -20.47
N LEU A 53 10.30 -1.34 -21.31
CA LEU A 53 9.20 -0.41 -21.19
C LEU A 53 7.92 -1.22 -21.06
N SER A 54 7.01 -0.84 -20.18
CA SER A 54 5.68 -1.44 -20.15
C SER A 54 4.61 -0.42 -19.76
N PHE A 55 3.43 -0.63 -20.32
CA PHE A 55 2.20 0.09 -19.99
C PHE A 55 1.15 -0.94 -19.63
N GLY A 56 0.39 -0.67 -18.59
CA GLY A 56 -0.70 -1.52 -18.16
C GLY A 56 -1.95 -0.70 -17.88
N TYR A 57 -3.07 -1.27 -18.23
CA TYR A 57 -4.41 -0.80 -17.88
C TYR A 57 -5.15 -1.94 -17.22
N SER A 58 -5.78 -1.67 -16.09
CA SER A 58 -6.63 -2.60 -15.37
C SER A 58 -7.93 -1.90 -15.03
N ASN A 59 -9.05 -2.55 -15.33
CA ASN A 59 -10.39 -2.11 -14.94
C ASN A 59 -11.11 -3.26 -14.27
N LYS A 60 -11.58 -3.04 -13.06
CA LYS A 60 -12.31 -4.02 -12.27
C LYS A 60 -13.64 -3.42 -11.84
N LYS A 61 -14.74 -4.06 -12.26
CA LYS A 61 -16.09 -3.81 -11.75
C LYS A 61 -16.40 -4.87 -10.70
N GLY A 62 -16.61 -4.45 -9.46
CA GLY A 62 -16.95 -5.35 -8.36
C GLY A 62 -18.35 -5.94 -8.48
N MET A 63 -18.62 -6.95 -7.68
CA MET A 63 -19.94 -7.61 -7.61
C MET A 63 -21.01 -6.67 -7.06
N VAL A 64 -20.70 -5.84 -6.07
CA VAL A 64 -21.60 -4.77 -5.63
C VAL A 64 -21.52 -3.61 -6.62
N LYS A 65 -22.69 -3.03 -6.97
CA LYS A 65 -22.81 -2.08 -8.09
C LYS A 65 -21.92 -0.84 -7.98
N ASN A 66 -21.62 -0.38 -6.77
CA ASN A 66 -20.76 0.78 -6.53
C ASN A 66 -19.28 0.43 -6.39
N LEU A 67 -18.88 -0.85 -6.35
CA LEU A 67 -17.47 -1.21 -6.23
C LEU A 67 -16.78 -1.23 -7.59
N GLY A 68 -15.58 -0.66 -7.66
CA GLY A 68 -14.78 -0.69 -8.87
C GLY A 68 -13.39 -0.06 -8.67
N ASP A 69 -12.48 -0.42 -9.57
CA ASP A 69 -11.11 0.12 -9.62
C ASP A 69 -10.67 0.26 -11.09
N THR A 70 -10.10 1.41 -11.43
CA THR A 70 -9.46 1.62 -12.72
C THR A 70 -8.03 2.07 -12.46
N ARG A 71 -7.05 1.38 -13.05
CA ARG A 71 -5.63 1.61 -12.80
C ARG A 71 -4.82 1.68 -14.08
N TYR A 72 -3.94 2.65 -14.14
CA TYR A 72 -2.90 2.77 -15.15
C TYR A 72 -1.54 2.61 -14.49
N ASN A 73 -0.65 1.91 -15.16
CA ASN A 73 0.74 1.79 -14.72
C ASN A 73 1.70 1.89 -15.91
N GLY A 74 2.81 2.54 -15.66
CA GLY A 74 3.94 2.64 -16.60
C GLY A 74 5.23 2.26 -15.91
N ARG A 75 6.08 1.51 -16.60
CA ARG A 75 7.41 1.12 -16.09
C ARG A 75 8.48 1.34 -17.15
N ILE A 76 9.60 1.89 -16.72
CA ILE A 76 10.82 2.04 -17.50
C ILE A 76 11.95 1.44 -16.69
N ASN A 77 12.63 0.44 -17.23
CA ASN A 77 13.90 -0.05 -16.71
C ASN A 77 14.92 0.08 -17.84
N SER A 78 16.03 0.71 -17.56
CA SER A 78 17.11 0.81 -18.53
C SER A 78 18.45 0.83 -17.81
N ASP A 79 19.42 0.17 -18.40
CA ASP A 79 20.80 0.28 -18.00
C ASP A 79 21.70 0.40 -19.24
N TYR A 80 22.76 1.19 -19.13
CA TYR A 80 23.67 1.47 -20.24
C TYR A 80 25.11 1.57 -19.76
N SER A 81 26.00 0.84 -20.43
CA SER A 81 27.45 0.88 -20.22
C SER A 81 28.06 1.99 -21.10
N ILE A 82 28.29 3.16 -20.49
CA ILE A 82 28.89 4.33 -21.16
C ILE A 82 30.34 3.99 -21.55
N LYS A 83 31.05 3.29 -20.68
CA LYS A 83 32.41 2.76 -20.83
C LYS A 83 32.45 1.37 -20.22
N SER A 84 33.49 0.60 -20.48
CA SER A 84 33.69 -0.72 -19.86
C SER A 84 33.75 -0.70 -18.35
N TRP A 85 34.11 0.43 -17.78
CA TRP A 85 34.20 0.67 -16.34
C TRP A 85 33.07 1.53 -15.76
N LEU A 86 32.15 2.05 -16.60
CA LEU A 86 31.10 2.98 -16.19
C LEU A 86 29.75 2.55 -16.72
N LYS A 87 28.81 2.21 -15.81
CA LYS A 87 27.43 1.84 -16.11
C LYS A 87 26.46 2.76 -15.37
N VAL A 88 25.44 3.21 -16.05
CA VAL A 88 24.30 3.95 -15.49
C VAL A 88 23.03 3.15 -15.66
N GLY A 89 22.07 3.35 -14.79
CA GLY A 89 20.78 2.72 -14.95
C GLY A 89 19.68 3.48 -14.22
N THR A 90 18.46 3.25 -14.70
CA THR A 90 17.24 3.83 -14.14
C THR A 90 16.14 2.78 -14.05
N CYS A 91 15.36 2.85 -12.99
CA CYS A 91 14.11 2.13 -12.84
C CYS A 91 13.06 3.15 -12.44
N LEU A 92 12.04 3.32 -13.26
CA LEU A 92 10.91 4.22 -13.01
C LEU A 92 9.63 3.41 -13.03
N LEU A 93 8.79 3.58 -12.02
CA LEU A 93 7.45 3.02 -11.95
C LEU A 93 6.48 4.15 -11.61
N TYR A 94 5.46 4.30 -12.42
CA TYR A 94 4.33 5.17 -12.15
C TYR A 94 3.04 4.34 -12.09
N THR A 95 2.23 4.58 -11.09
CA THR A 95 0.90 3.97 -10.94
C THR A 95 -0.07 5.05 -10.55
N SER A 96 -1.17 5.15 -11.28
CA SER A 96 -2.26 6.08 -11.01
C SER A 96 -3.58 5.35 -11.21
N PRO A 97 -4.37 5.13 -10.17
CA PRO A 97 -5.78 4.82 -10.33
C PRO A 97 -6.53 6.09 -10.72
N GLU A 98 -7.41 5.97 -11.69
CA GLU A 98 -8.32 7.06 -12.05
C GLU A 98 -9.36 7.28 -10.96
N SER A 99 -9.91 6.17 -10.45
CA SER A 99 -10.86 6.13 -9.33
C SER A 99 -10.88 4.73 -8.75
N GLU A 100 -11.02 4.63 -7.45
CA GLU A 100 -11.23 3.36 -6.75
C GLU A 100 -12.34 3.56 -5.73
N ILE A 101 -13.48 2.92 -5.96
CA ILE A 101 -14.53 2.80 -4.94
C ILE A 101 -14.19 1.56 -4.13
N PHE A 102 -13.68 1.76 -2.92
CA PHE A 102 -13.01 0.72 -2.13
C PHE A 102 -13.87 0.12 -1.01
N SER A 103 -15.04 0.70 -0.77
CA SER A 103 -15.99 0.24 0.24
C SER A 103 -17.42 0.28 -0.32
N ASP A 104 -18.17 -0.75 -0.04
CA ASP A 104 -19.59 -0.81 -0.34
C ASP A 104 -20.46 -0.17 0.75
N ASP A 105 -19.83 0.39 1.80
CA ASP A 105 -20.52 0.99 2.95
C ASP A 105 -21.57 0.05 3.59
N GLY A 106 -21.34 -1.26 3.49
CA GLY A 106 -22.21 -2.31 4.02
C GLY A 106 -23.44 -2.60 3.16
N VAL A 107 -23.45 -2.18 1.90
CA VAL A 107 -24.58 -2.44 0.95
C VAL A 107 -24.91 -3.91 0.88
N TYR A 108 -23.90 -4.78 0.72
CA TYR A 108 -24.11 -6.22 0.62
C TYR A 108 -24.75 -6.82 1.86
N ASP A 109 -24.25 -6.48 3.04
CA ASP A 109 -24.78 -6.98 4.31
C ASP A 109 -26.18 -6.45 4.60
N LYS A 110 -26.44 -5.18 4.26
CA LYS A 110 -27.78 -4.58 4.34
C LYS A 110 -28.77 -5.28 3.41
N ALA A 111 -28.37 -5.58 2.18
CA ALA A 111 -29.23 -6.28 1.21
C ALA A 111 -29.54 -7.72 1.65
N ARG A 112 -28.55 -8.41 2.22
CA ARG A 112 -28.74 -9.76 2.75
C ARG A 112 -29.70 -9.82 3.94
N GLY A 113 -29.76 -8.75 4.74
CA GLY A 113 -30.63 -8.63 5.91
C GLY A 113 -31.96 -7.90 5.64
N ALA A 114 -32.19 -7.42 4.42
CA ALA A 114 -33.38 -6.67 4.08
C ALA A 114 -34.63 -7.56 4.02
N ASN A 115 -35.78 -6.97 4.38
CA ASN A 115 -37.06 -7.69 4.37
C ASN A 115 -37.53 -7.95 2.92
N PRO A 116 -37.65 -9.21 2.49
CA PRO A 116 -38.02 -9.56 1.13
C PRO A 116 -39.50 -9.17 0.75
N MET A 117 -40.34 -8.90 1.74
CA MET A 117 -41.72 -8.42 1.51
C MET A 117 -41.78 -6.93 1.18
N LEU A 118 -40.69 -6.21 1.27
CA LEU A 118 -40.65 -4.79 0.99
C LEU A 118 -40.12 -4.53 -0.43
N PRO A 119 -40.87 -3.77 -1.26
CA PRO A 119 -40.42 -3.41 -2.59
C PRO A 119 -39.08 -2.67 -2.60
N VAL A 120 -38.18 -3.03 -3.53
CA VAL A 120 -36.82 -2.45 -3.65
C VAL A 120 -36.85 -0.94 -3.99
N ASP A 121 -37.90 -0.44 -4.60
CA ASP A 121 -38.12 0.96 -4.93
C ASP A 121 -38.93 1.72 -3.86
N SER A 122 -39.29 1.04 -2.77
CA SER A 122 -40.08 1.63 -1.70
C SER A 122 -39.39 2.80 -1.02
N GLU A 123 -40.11 3.89 -0.83
CA GLU A 123 -39.72 5.03 -0.02
C GLU A 123 -40.03 4.82 1.48
N ILE A 124 -40.68 3.70 1.85
CA ILE A 124 -41.17 3.38 3.20
C ILE A 124 -40.04 3.18 4.22
N TYR A 125 -38.78 3.09 3.80
CA TYR A 125 -37.61 3.06 4.72
C TYR A 125 -37.36 4.41 5.45
N THR A 126 -38.37 5.19 5.62
CA THR A 126 -38.35 6.32 6.54
C THR A 126 -38.67 5.84 7.95
N LEU A 127 -38.08 6.50 8.92
CA LEU A 127 -37.94 6.28 10.36
C LEU A 127 -39.16 5.73 11.15
N ASN A 128 -40.36 5.59 10.59
CA ASN A 128 -41.56 5.15 11.29
C ASN A 128 -42.21 3.97 10.58
N TYR A 129 -41.70 2.81 10.90
CA TYR A 129 -42.26 1.57 10.48
C TYR A 129 -43.32 1.14 11.48
N GLY A 130 -44.63 1.38 11.21
CA GLY A 130 -45.74 0.91 12.05
C GLY A 130 -45.67 1.25 13.54
N GLY A 131 -44.96 2.34 13.93
CA GLY A 131 -44.72 2.68 15.33
C GLY A 131 -43.67 1.83 16.02
N ILE A 132 -43.02 0.91 15.33
CA ILE A 132 -41.87 0.16 15.82
C ILE A 132 -40.61 0.87 15.30
N GLU A 133 -39.86 1.48 16.20
CA GLU A 133 -38.52 1.99 15.89
C GLU A 133 -37.58 0.80 15.64
N ASP A 134 -37.58 0.23 14.42
CA ASP A 134 -36.54 -0.70 14.03
C ASP A 134 -35.33 0.08 13.53
N ASN A 135 -34.47 0.38 14.48
CA ASN A 135 -33.26 1.18 14.29
C ASN A 135 -32.17 0.49 13.42
N ASN A 136 -32.44 -0.70 12.87
CA ASN A 136 -31.43 -1.51 12.19
C ASN A 136 -31.63 -1.63 10.67
N TYR A 137 -32.71 -1.12 10.10
CA TYR A 137 -32.96 -1.25 8.67
C TYR A 137 -32.47 -0.05 7.87
N PHE A 138 -31.32 -0.25 7.21
CA PHE A 138 -30.79 0.70 6.23
C PHE A 138 -31.14 0.21 4.82
N ASN A 139 -31.76 1.06 3.99
CA ASN A 139 -32.06 0.71 2.61
C ASN A 139 -30.77 0.56 1.80
N PRO A 140 -30.46 -0.64 1.30
CA PRO A 140 -29.20 -0.90 0.59
C PRO A 140 -29.10 -0.14 -0.73
N ILE A 141 -30.20 0.14 -1.44
CA ILE A 141 -30.19 0.92 -2.68
C ILE A 141 -29.89 2.39 -2.40
N ARG A 142 -30.42 2.95 -1.32
CA ARG A 142 -30.05 4.32 -0.89
C ARG A 142 -28.60 4.39 -0.48
N THR A 143 -28.09 3.36 0.20
CA THR A 143 -26.68 3.27 0.57
C THR A 143 -25.75 3.27 -0.66
N LEU A 144 -26.18 2.75 -1.81
CA LEU A 144 -25.43 2.86 -3.08
C LEU A 144 -25.18 4.31 -3.54
N LYS A 145 -25.94 5.29 -3.02
CA LYS A 145 -25.71 6.72 -3.31
C LYS A 145 -24.54 7.32 -2.56
N ILE A 146 -23.98 6.61 -1.57
CA ILE A 146 -22.76 7.08 -0.89
C ILE A 146 -21.62 7.04 -1.89
N GLU A 147 -21.04 8.22 -2.13
CA GLU A 147 -19.83 8.35 -2.90
C GLU A 147 -18.64 8.11 -1.98
N ASN A 148 -17.74 7.21 -2.34
CA ASN A 148 -16.60 6.81 -1.50
C ASN A 148 -15.39 6.51 -2.38
N ASP A 149 -14.83 7.58 -2.94
CA ASP A 149 -13.74 7.53 -3.91
C ASP A 149 -12.38 7.57 -3.22
N ARG A 150 -11.44 6.78 -3.74
CA ARG A 150 -10.04 6.81 -3.36
C ARG A 150 -9.16 6.94 -4.61
N ARG A 151 -8.27 7.93 -4.62
CA ARG A 151 -7.32 8.15 -5.70
C ARG A 151 -5.91 8.04 -5.15
N ARG A 152 -5.11 7.15 -5.73
CA ARG A 152 -3.73 6.89 -5.29
C ARG A 152 -2.77 7.08 -6.45
N ASN A 153 -1.83 8.00 -6.30
CA ASN A 153 -0.74 8.19 -7.24
C ASN A 153 0.56 7.73 -6.60
N ARG A 154 1.34 6.95 -7.30
CA ARG A 154 2.68 6.56 -6.85
C ARG A 154 3.67 6.70 -7.99
N LEU A 155 4.75 7.41 -7.70
CA LEU A 155 5.93 7.50 -8.53
C LEU A 155 7.11 6.94 -7.75
N SER A 156 7.73 5.89 -8.26
CA SER A 156 8.94 5.31 -7.68
C SER A 156 10.05 5.35 -8.72
N SER A 157 11.19 5.92 -8.35
CA SER A 157 12.36 6.05 -9.23
C SER A 157 13.61 5.63 -8.48
N THR A 158 14.46 4.83 -9.13
CA THR A 158 15.80 4.51 -8.66
C THR A 158 16.78 4.72 -9.81
N ASN A 159 17.76 5.59 -9.62
CA ASN A 159 18.81 5.87 -10.58
C ASN A 159 20.15 5.48 -9.97
N PHE A 160 21.00 4.83 -10.73
CA PHE A 160 22.29 4.42 -10.22
C PHE A 160 23.44 4.68 -11.19
N LEU A 161 24.59 4.88 -10.61
CA LEU A 161 25.88 4.92 -11.28
C LEU A 161 26.75 3.82 -10.68
N ASN A 162 27.33 2.98 -11.54
CA ASN A 162 28.24 1.92 -11.16
C ASN A 162 29.58 2.10 -11.84
N ILE A 163 30.66 2.19 -11.09
CA ILE A 163 32.02 2.48 -11.55
C ILE A 163 32.93 1.32 -11.14
N ASN A 164 33.57 0.71 -12.12
CA ASN A 164 34.54 -0.37 -11.94
C ASN A 164 35.93 0.10 -12.43
N PRO A 165 36.64 0.97 -11.69
CA PRO A 165 37.83 1.64 -12.20
C PRO A 165 39.03 0.69 -12.35
N LEU A 166 39.02 -0.41 -11.57
CA LEU A 166 40.03 -1.46 -11.64
C LEU A 166 39.44 -2.81 -11.24
N LYS A 167 40.14 -3.89 -11.57
CA LYS A 167 39.68 -5.26 -11.32
C LYS A 167 39.46 -5.49 -9.81
N GLY A 168 38.24 -5.88 -9.45
CA GLY A 168 37.81 -6.18 -8.10
C GLY A 168 37.27 -4.99 -7.34
N LEU A 169 37.45 -3.75 -7.79
CA LEU A 169 36.89 -2.56 -7.15
C LEU A 169 35.59 -2.14 -7.85
N ASN A 170 34.51 -2.06 -7.08
CA ASN A 170 33.21 -1.55 -7.51
C ASN A 170 32.81 -0.38 -6.62
N ILE A 171 32.45 0.73 -7.23
CA ILE A 171 31.89 1.91 -6.57
C ILE A 171 30.50 2.11 -7.14
N ARG A 172 29.49 2.13 -6.28
CA ARG A 172 28.11 2.34 -6.68
C ARG A 172 27.51 3.48 -5.89
N THR A 173 26.83 4.38 -6.58
CA THR A 173 25.92 5.35 -5.97
C THR A 173 24.54 5.15 -6.56
N SER A 174 23.50 5.22 -5.73
CA SER A 174 22.12 5.15 -6.19
C SER A 174 21.24 6.12 -5.42
N PHE A 175 20.39 6.83 -6.15
CA PHE A 175 19.40 7.73 -5.59
C PHE A 175 18.00 7.20 -5.93
N SER A 176 17.20 6.99 -4.90
CA SER A 176 15.81 6.53 -5.00
C SER A 176 14.88 7.60 -4.50
N LEU A 177 13.76 7.77 -5.20
CA LEU A 177 12.63 8.62 -4.82
C LEU A 177 11.36 7.79 -4.87
N ASP A 178 10.57 7.80 -3.81
CA ASP A 178 9.23 7.21 -3.76
C ASP A 178 8.26 8.28 -3.30
N PHE A 179 7.40 8.71 -4.21
CA PHE A 179 6.32 9.66 -3.94
C PHE A 179 5.01 8.90 -3.97
N PHE A 180 4.24 9.03 -2.91
CA PHE A 180 2.91 8.44 -2.76
C PHE A 180 1.94 9.51 -2.31
N GLN A 181 0.79 9.58 -2.97
CA GLN A 181 -0.33 10.43 -2.59
C GLN A 181 -1.60 9.62 -2.63
N GLU A 182 -2.38 9.71 -1.56
CA GLU A 182 -3.73 9.15 -1.48
C GLU A 182 -4.71 10.27 -1.11
N ASP A 183 -5.69 10.49 -1.97
CA ASP A 183 -6.86 11.32 -1.69
C ASP A 183 -8.07 10.40 -1.49
N ARG A 184 -8.79 10.58 -0.40
CA ARG A 184 -10.07 9.93 -0.12
C ARG A 184 -11.16 10.97 -0.06
N PHE A 185 -12.24 10.70 -0.76
CA PHE A 185 -13.40 11.55 -0.83
C PHE A 185 -14.61 10.72 -0.44
N LYS A 186 -15.39 11.20 0.51
CA LYS A 186 -16.65 10.56 0.88
C LYS A 186 -17.76 11.59 0.93
N TYR A 187 -18.90 11.25 0.37
CA TYR A 187 -20.11 12.01 0.52
C TYR A 187 -21.26 11.08 0.91
N THR A 188 -21.90 11.40 2.00
CA THR A 188 -23.08 10.71 2.52
C THR A 188 -24.28 11.62 2.33
N PRO A 189 -25.21 11.31 1.41
CA PRO A 189 -26.36 12.15 1.14
C PRO A 189 -27.27 12.33 2.36
N LYS A 190 -28.07 13.40 2.35
CA LYS A 190 -28.98 13.71 3.45
C LYS A 190 -30.18 12.78 3.56
N ASP A 191 -30.58 12.15 2.46
CA ASP A 191 -31.78 11.30 2.35
C ASP A 191 -31.50 9.82 2.67
N ILE A 192 -30.29 9.47 3.13
CA ILE A 192 -29.99 8.12 3.55
C ILE A 192 -30.10 7.97 5.08
N GLN A 193 -30.34 6.74 5.52
CA GLN A 193 -30.65 6.43 6.92
C GLN A 193 -29.56 6.90 7.89
N GLU A 194 -28.28 6.75 7.53
CA GLU A 194 -27.15 7.19 8.35
C GLU A 194 -27.23 8.71 8.62
N SER A 195 -27.51 9.48 7.58
CA SER A 195 -27.60 10.93 7.69
C SER A 195 -28.79 11.37 8.53
N ILE A 196 -29.95 10.74 8.32
CA ILE A 196 -31.19 11.02 9.05
C ILE A 196 -31.03 10.65 10.53
N ARG A 197 -30.57 9.43 10.82
CA ARG A 197 -30.42 8.91 12.19
C ARG A 197 -29.52 9.78 13.07
N TYR A 198 -28.45 10.31 12.49
CA TYR A 198 -27.49 11.14 13.22
C TYR A 198 -27.69 12.64 12.99
N SER A 199 -28.80 13.04 12.38
CA SER A 199 -29.15 14.44 12.07
C SER A 199 -28.02 15.16 11.34
N GLN A 200 -27.34 14.46 10.42
CA GLN A 200 -26.18 15.01 9.73
C GLN A 200 -26.54 15.94 8.59
N ASP A 201 -27.74 15.75 7.98
CA ASP A 201 -28.22 16.48 6.80
C ASP A 201 -27.21 16.47 5.63
N GLY A 202 -26.60 15.31 5.39
CA GLY A 202 -25.49 15.14 4.49
C GLY A 202 -24.14 15.38 5.16
N GLN A 203 -23.13 14.62 4.75
CA GLN A 203 -21.76 14.75 5.24
C GLN A 203 -20.76 14.59 4.09
N ALA A 204 -19.82 15.51 4.02
CA ALA A 204 -18.69 15.44 3.11
C ALA A 204 -17.38 15.29 3.88
N GLU A 205 -16.49 14.46 3.37
CA GLU A 205 -15.18 14.21 3.93
C GLU A 205 -14.12 14.20 2.81
N HIS A 206 -12.99 14.82 3.06
CA HIS A 206 -11.81 14.75 2.22
C HIS A 206 -10.59 14.56 3.09
N THR A 207 -9.80 13.54 2.79
CA THR A 207 -8.48 13.33 3.39
C THR A 207 -7.43 13.25 2.30
N ARG A 208 -6.27 13.84 2.55
CA ARG A 208 -5.06 13.68 1.73
C ARG A 208 -3.92 13.20 2.60
N ASP A 209 -3.31 12.10 2.21
CA ASP A 209 -2.07 11.57 2.79
C ASP A 209 -1.00 11.56 1.70
N GLN A 210 0.01 12.40 1.84
CA GLN A 210 1.12 12.49 0.92
C GLN A 210 2.39 12.05 1.64
N ARG A 211 3.15 11.18 1.01
CA ARG A 211 4.43 10.72 1.52
C ARG A 211 5.50 10.80 0.44
N MET A 212 6.61 11.43 0.77
CA MET A 212 7.80 11.46 -0.04
C MET A 212 8.95 10.81 0.73
N VAL A 213 9.56 9.81 0.12
CA VAL A 213 10.77 9.16 0.64
C VAL A 213 11.87 9.32 -0.39
N TRP A 214 13.00 9.89 0.02
CA TRP A 214 14.19 9.78 -0.77
C TRP A 214 15.27 9.00 0.00
N GLN A 215 16.07 8.26 -0.75
CA GLN A 215 17.18 7.48 -0.21
C GLN A 215 18.38 7.61 -1.13
N TRP A 216 19.52 7.88 -0.55
CA TRP A 216 20.80 7.95 -1.23
C TRP A 216 21.77 6.93 -0.64
N ASP A 217 22.08 5.91 -1.43
CA ASP A 217 22.98 4.83 -1.08
C ASP A 217 24.29 4.97 -1.83
N ASN A 218 25.40 4.84 -1.11
CA ASN A 218 26.74 4.80 -1.68
C ASN A 218 27.45 3.57 -1.16
N SER A 219 28.19 2.88 -2.01
CA SER A 219 28.99 1.74 -1.62
C SER A 219 30.31 1.65 -2.39
N ILE A 220 31.32 1.20 -1.71
CA ILE A 220 32.62 0.83 -2.25
C ILE A 220 32.86 -0.61 -1.83
N SER A 221 33.02 -1.50 -2.80
CA SER A 221 33.35 -2.91 -2.54
C SER A 221 34.60 -3.35 -3.28
N TYR A 222 35.39 -4.17 -2.61
CA TYR A 222 36.58 -4.74 -3.18
C TYR A 222 36.56 -6.27 -3.02
N ASP A 223 36.61 -7.00 -4.11
CA ASP A 223 36.64 -8.47 -4.12
C ASP A 223 37.88 -8.93 -4.88
N ARG A 224 38.75 -9.70 -4.22
CA ARG A 224 40.00 -10.17 -4.83
C ARG A 224 40.43 -11.52 -4.27
N ILE A 225 41.05 -12.28 -5.16
CA ILE A 225 41.72 -13.55 -4.81
C ILE A 225 43.21 -13.40 -5.00
N PHE A 226 43.96 -13.75 -3.98
CA PHE A 226 45.43 -13.76 -3.94
C PHE A 226 45.90 -15.17 -3.54
N GLY A 227 46.20 -16.01 -4.52
CA GLY A 227 46.53 -17.41 -4.25
C GLY A 227 45.37 -18.13 -3.56
N LYS A 228 45.59 -18.55 -2.30
CA LYS A 228 44.55 -19.22 -1.49
C LYS A 228 43.70 -18.26 -0.64
N HIS A 229 43.97 -16.95 -0.70
CA HIS A 229 43.30 -15.93 0.08
C HIS A 229 42.19 -15.26 -0.80
N LYS A 230 40.95 -15.29 -0.36
CA LYS A 230 39.87 -14.50 -0.93
C LYS A 230 39.46 -13.44 0.10
N ILE A 231 39.45 -12.18 -0.33
CA ILE A 231 39.06 -11.02 0.47
C ILE A 231 37.89 -10.34 -0.22
N ASN A 232 36.83 -10.06 0.52
CA ASN A 232 35.78 -9.15 0.14
C ASN A 232 35.64 -8.09 1.23
N ALA A 233 35.69 -6.83 0.86
CA ALA A 233 35.52 -5.70 1.75
C ALA A 233 34.43 -4.79 1.21
N LEU A 234 33.55 -4.29 2.06
CA LEU A 234 32.47 -3.37 1.72
C LEU A 234 32.47 -2.21 2.73
N PHE A 235 32.40 -1.01 2.22
CA PHE A 235 31.94 0.17 2.95
C PHE A 235 30.70 0.70 2.27
N SER A 236 29.64 1.00 3.01
CA SER A 236 28.47 1.66 2.46
C SER A 236 27.89 2.69 3.41
N THR A 237 27.26 3.70 2.80
CA THR A 237 26.49 4.73 3.50
C THR A 237 25.10 4.78 2.90
N SER A 238 24.09 5.02 3.73
CA SER A 238 22.71 5.22 3.31
C SER A 238 22.12 6.41 4.07
N ALA A 239 21.56 7.36 3.35
CA ALA A 239 20.80 8.48 3.91
C ALA A 239 19.37 8.39 3.42
N THR A 240 18.40 8.40 4.34
CA THR A 240 16.97 8.33 4.02
C THR A 240 16.25 9.46 4.73
N GLN A 241 15.34 10.12 4.02
CA GLN A 241 14.36 11.02 4.62
C GLN A 241 12.96 10.62 4.18
N THR A 242 12.05 10.64 5.12
CA THR A 242 10.62 10.43 4.90
C THR A 242 9.90 11.67 5.37
N ASP A 243 9.19 12.32 4.44
CA ASP A 243 8.27 13.41 4.73
C ASP A 243 6.85 12.89 4.52
N ARG A 244 5.99 13.14 5.49
CA ARG A 244 4.57 12.85 5.41
C ARG A 244 3.78 14.11 5.71
N ASP A 245 2.89 14.44 4.80
CA ASP A 245 1.93 15.53 4.92
C ASP A 245 0.53 14.94 4.90
N TYR A 246 -0.25 15.22 5.92
CA TYR A 246 -1.61 14.75 6.07
C TYR A 246 -2.55 15.91 6.31
N THR A 247 -3.64 15.98 5.54
CA THR A 247 -4.70 16.96 5.73
C THR A 247 -6.06 16.26 5.70
N TYR A 248 -7.00 16.78 6.46
CA TYR A 248 -8.40 16.36 6.38
C TYR A 248 -9.33 17.55 6.52
N ALA A 249 -10.47 17.44 5.89
CA ALA A 249 -11.59 18.36 6.04
C ALA A 249 -12.89 17.58 6.07
N THR A 250 -13.80 17.93 6.96
CA THR A 250 -15.14 17.36 7.05
C THR A 250 -16.15 18.46 7.23
N GLY A 251 -17.36 18.25 6.74
CA GLY A 251 -18.48 19.16 6.97
C GLY A 251 -19.81 18.41 6.94
N LYS A 252 -20.76 18.87 7.72
CA LYS A 252 -22.13 18.34 7.79
C LYS A 252 -23.16 19.44 7.52
N GLY A 253 -24.35 19.01 7.09
CA GLY A 253 -25.44 19.94 6.80
C GLY A 253 -25.27 20.62 5.44
N TYR A 254 -25.95 20.08 4.44
CA TYR A 254 -25.96 20.60 3.08
C TYR A 254 -27.39 20.82 2.63
N GLY A 255 -27.70 22.03 2.15
CA GLY A 255 -29.03 22.34 1.60
C GLY A 255 -29.38 21.51 0.38
N THR A 256 -28.37 20.98 -0.32
CA THR A 256 -28.49 20.16 -1.50
C THR A 256 -27.33 19.16 -1.60
N ASP A 257 -27.59 17.95 -2.09
CA ASP A 257 -26.57 16.93 -2.35
C ASP A 257 -25.76 17.19 -3.64
N ARG A 258 -26.12 18.26 -4.41
CA ARG A 258 -25.52 18.57 -5.72
C ARG A 258 -24.00 18.85 -5.66
N PHE A 259 -23.51 19.34 -4.52
CA PHE A 259 -22.09 19.65 -4.36
C PHE A 259 -21.25 18.42 -4.04
N SER A 260 -21.86 17.34 -3.50
CA SER A 260 -21.14 16.15 -3.06
C SER A 260 -19.95 16.55 -2.19
N TYR A 261 -18.81 15.87 -2.28
CA TYR A 261 -17.55 16.17 -1.58
C TYR A 261 -16.76 17.34 -2.19
N TYR A 262 -17.20 17.92 -3.32
CA TYR A 262 -16.42 18.95 -4.01
C TYR A 262 -16.47 20.32 -3.32
N ASN A 263 -17.45 20.57 -2.46
CA ASN A 263 -17.57 21.85 -1.77
C ASN A 263 -17.92 21.68 -0.28
N ILE A 264 -16.92 21.27 0.52
CA ILE A 264 -17.08 21.11 1.98
C ILE A 264 -17.46 22.43 2.63
N GLY A 265 -17.02 23.56 2.09
CA GLY A 265 -17.36 24.89 2.58
C GLY A 265 -18.84 25.29 2.47
N ALA A 266 -19.64 24.57 1.66
CA ALA A 266 -21.08 24.81 1.53
C ALA A 266 -21.90 24.23 2.72
N SER A 267 -21.30 23.51 3.63
CA SER A 267 -21.94 23.07 4.88
C SER A 267 -22.51 24.27 5.63
N TYR A 268 -23.78 24.23 6.07
CA TYR A 268 -24.39 25.28 6.87
C TYR A 268 -24.20 25.09 8.38
N LYS A 269 -23.86 23.85 8.82
CA LYS A 269 -23.49 23.55 10.19
C LYS A 269 -22.03 23.91 10.43
N THR A 270 -21.73 25.18 10.56
CA THR A 270 -20.36 25.71 10.60
C THR A 270 -19.54 25.22 11.80
N ASP A 271 -20.19 24.93 12.92
CA ASP A 271 -19.63 24.41 14.16
C ASP A 271 -19.35 22.89 14.09
N GLU A 272 -19.93 22.18 13.13
CA GLU A 272 -19.63 20.79 12.83
C GLU A 272 -18.62 20.59 11.69
N ARG A 273 -17.97 21.66 11.22
CA ARG A 273 -16.83 21.57 10.31
C ARG A 273 -15.58 21.23 11.10
N SER A 274 -14.78 20.32 10.55
CA SER A 274 -13.47 20.01 11.13
C SER A 274 -12.42 20.02 10.03
N ILE A 275 -11.31 20.72 10.32
CA ILE A 275 -10.15 20.79 9.43
C ILE A 275 -8.91 20.55 10.28
N GLY A 276 -8.00 19.73 9.80
CA GLY A 276 -6.74 19.48 10.47
C GLY A 276 -5.64 19.10 9.49
N SER A 277 -4.42 19.28 9.95
CA SER A 277 -3.22 18.87 9.20
C SER A 277 -2.13 18.42 10.15
N ASP A 278 -1.27 17.54 9.66
CA ASP A 278 -0.07 17.08 10.36
C ASP A 278 1.08 16.93 9.36
N PHE A 279 2.28 17.29 9.79
CA PHE A 279 3.49 17.14 8.99
C PHE A 279 4.60 16.52 9.82
N VAL A 280 5.14 15.41 9.35
CA VAL A 280 6.19 14.65 10.04
C VAL A 280 7.36 14.41 9.10
N THR A 281 8.55 14.78 9.54
CA THR A 281 9.82 14.41 8.90
C THR A 281 10.57 13.41 9.77
N ALA A 282 11.03 12.31 9.16
CA ALA A 282 11.92 11.34 9.79
C ALA A 282 13.16 11.13 8.92
N THR A 283 14.33 11.12 9.54
CA THR A 283 15.60 10.87 8.86
C THR A 283 16.33 9.68 9.47
N LEU A 284 17.02 8.94 8.61
CA LEU A 284 17.89 7.83 8.99
C LEU A 284 19.21 7.96 8.22
N MET A 285 20.34 7.84 8.94
CA MET A 285 21.66 7.76 8.35
C MET A 285 22.36 6.49 8.84
N SER A 286 22.93 5.74 7.90
CA SER A 286 23.58 4.47 8.18
C SER A 286 24.97 4.42 7.58
N TYR A 287 25.90 3.85 8.32
CA TYR A 287 27.25 3.49 7.88
C TYR A 287 27.45 2.00 8.11
N VAL A 288 27.95 1.30 7.10
CA VAL A 288 28.21 -0.14 7.19
C VAL A 288 29.64 -0.41 6.72
N VAL A 289 30.39 -1.14 7.53
CA VAL A 289 31.68 -1.73 7.16
C VAL A 289 31.55 -3.23 7.29
N ARG A 290 31.99 -3.96 6.26
CA ARG A 290 32.02 -5.43 6.27
C ARG A 290 33.30 -5.91 5.62
N ALA A 291 33.92 -6.91 6.25
CA ALA A 291 35.04 -7.64 5.70
C ALA A 291 34.77 -9.15 5.78
N ASP A 292 34.91 -9.81 4.64
CA ASP A 292 34.83 -11.26 4.53
C ASP A 292 36.20 -11.77 4.09
N TYR A 293 36.74 -12.75 4.81
CA TYR A 293 37.99 -13.41 4.48
C TYR A 293 37.80 -14.91 4.38
N ASN A 294 38.36 -15.49 3.34
CA ASN A 294 38.34 -16.93 3.13
C ASN A 294 39.77 -17.39 2.78
N TYR A 295 40.25 -18.38 3.49
CA TYR A 295 41.54 -19.02 3.23
C TYR A 295 41.32 -20.46 2.75
N ALA A 296 41.78 -20.75 1.52
CA ALA A 296 41.80 -22.07 0.90
C ALA A 296 40.45 -22.78 0.87
N SER A 297 39.32 -22.06 0.94
CA SER A 297 37.94 -22.59 1.09
C SER A 297 37.74 -23.41 2.37
N LYS A 298 38.67 -23.34 3.33
CA LYS A 298 38.65 -24.03 4.63
C LYS A 298 38.19 -23.13 5.77
N TYR A 299 38.74 -21.94 5.88
CA TYR A 299 38.48 -21.01 6.97
C TYR A 299 37.82 -19.76 6.45
N TYR A 300 36.72 -19.39 7.09
CA TYR A 300 35.94 -18.22 6.74
C TYR A 300 35.78 -17.34 7.97
N LEU A 301 36.04 -16.05 7.79
CA LEU A 301 35.83 -15.04 8.81
C LEU A 301 35.03 -13.91 8.20
N THR A 302 34.00 -13.43 8.91
CA THR A 302 33.25 -12.24 8.54
C THR A 302 33.14 -11.32 9.73
N ALA A 303 33.42 -10.06 9.52
CA ALA A 303 33.19 -9.00 10.51
C ALA A 303 32.33 -7.92 9.88
N THR A 304 31.30 -7.46 10.58
CA THR A 304 30.43 -6.37 10.14
C THR A 304 30.22 -5.41 11.32
N ALA A 305 30.25 -4.13 11.03
CA ALA A 305 29.85 -3.10 11.95
C ALA A 305 28.87 -2.17 11.23
N ARG A 306 27.72 -1.94 11.85
CA ARG A 306 26.69 -1.02 11.36
C ARG A 306 26.48 0.07 12.41
N TYR A 307 26.48 1.32 11.96
CA TYR A 307 26.27 2.49 12.80
C TYR A 307 25.11 3.30 12.25
N ASP A 308 23.97 3.30 12.95
CA ASP A 308 22.71 3.88 12.51
C ASP A 308 22.33 5.07 13.39
N GLY A 309 21.91 6.16 12.76
CA GLY A 309 21.39 7.34 13.42
C GLY A 309 19.99 7.68 12.93
N SER A 310 19.00 7.74 13.84
CA SER A 310 17.62 8.04 13.53
C SER A 310 17.11 9.28 14.26
N SER A 311 16.41 10.16 13.53
CA SER A 311 15.76 11.34 14.11
C SER A 311 14.58 11.01 15.03
N LYS A 312 14.08 9.77 14.99
CA LYS A 312 12.95 9.32 15.83
C LYS A 312 13.32 9.16 17.32
N PHE A 313 14.62 9.08 17.60
CA PHE A 313 15.10 8.99 18.98
C PHE A 313 15.47 10.35 19.55
N ALA A 314 15.41 10.47 20.85
CA ALA A 314 15.75 11.70 21.57
C ALA A 314 17.20 12.14 21.30
N LYS A 315 17.45 13.45 21.40
CA LYS A 315 18.78 14.02 21.26
C LYS A 315 19.74 13.35 22.27
N GLY A 316 20.91 12.90 21.81
CA GLY A 316 21.88 12.14 22.61
C GLY A 316 21.74 10.62 22.51
N HIS A 317 20.61 10.09 22.03
CA HIS A 317 20.34 8.65 21.87
C HIS A 317 20.04 8.24 20.44
N ARG A 318 20.36 9.09 19.48
CA ARG A 318 20.00 8.89 18.07
C ARG A 318 20.85 7.84 17.36
N TRP A 319 22.00 7.52 17.89
CA TRP A 319 22.97 6.66 17.25
C TRP A 319 23.15 5.35 17.99
N GLY A 320 23.17 4.25 17.24
CA GLY A 320 23.44 2.91 17.74
C GLY A 320 24.50 2.19 16.90
N LEU A 321 25.40 1.46 17.55
CA LEU A 321 26.40 0.61 16.91
C LEU A 321 26.00 -0.86 17.04
N PHE A 322 25.98 -1.58 15.91
CA PHE A 322 25.58 -2.98 15.81
C PHE A 322 26.73 -3.79 15.20
N PRO A 323 27.67 -4.27 15.98
CA PRO A 323 28.74 -5.13 15.51
C PRO A 323 28.27 -6.58 15.37
N SER A 324 28.80 -7.29 14.40
CA SER A 324 28.65 -8.74 14.27
C SER A 324 29.93 -9.39 13.77
N PHE A 325 30.17 -10.61 14.22
CA PHE A 325 31.32 -11.41 13.85
C PHE A 325 30.90 -12.85 13.61
N SER A 326 31.44 -13.49 12.58
CA SER A 326 31.24 -14.93 12.36
C SER A 326 32.52 -15.58 11.86
N ALA A 327 32.71 -16.84 12.29
CA ALA A 327 33.77 -17.71 11.82
C ALA A 327 33.20 -19.04 11.38
N ALA A 328 33.77 -19.62 10.31
CA ALA A 328 33.41 -20.96 9.91
C ALA A 328 34.61 -21.75 9.45
N TRP A 329 34.61 -23.03 9.82
CA TRP A 329 35.60 -24.01 9.44
C TRP A 329 34.95 -25.11 8.60
N ASN A 330 35.42 -25.25 7.37
CA ASN A 330 35.01 -26.33 6.48
C ASN A 330 35.93 -27.53 6.69
N ILE A 331 35.56 -28.38 7.63
CA ILE A 331 36.35 -29.54 8.08
C ILE A 331 36.48 -30.55 6.94
N ALA A 332 35.46 -30.66 6.07
CA ALA A 332 35.52 -31.61 4.95
C ALA A 332 36.63 -31.31 3.94
N GLU A 333 37.11 -30.06 3.87
CA GLU A 333 38.24 -29.67 3.00
C GLU A 333 39.60 -29.90 3.61
N GLU A 334 39.67 -30.38 4.85
CA GLU A 334 40.96 -30.72 5.51
C GLU A 334 41.57 -32.01 4.94
N ASN A 335 42.90 -32.06 4.95
CA ASN A 335 43.61 -33.18 4.37
C ASN A 335 43.27 -34.53 5.04
N PHE A 336 43.02 -34.52 6.35
CA PHE A 336 42.64 -35.72 7.13
C PHE A 336 41.21 -36.20 6.82
N MET A 337 40.38 -35.40 6.14
CA MET A 337 39.01 -35.74 5.74
C MET A 337 38.89 -36.24 4.31
N LYS A 338 39.95 -36.15 3.50
CA LYS A 338 39.86 -36.48 2.05
C LYS A 338 39.67 -37.97 1.77
N GLU A 339 40.08 -38.86 2.66
CA GLU A 339 39.98 -40.30 2.47
C GLU A 339 38.70 -40.89 3.04
N GLN A 340 37.93 -40.14 3.84
CA GLN A 340 36.67 -40.59 4.38
C GLN A 340 35.52 -40.41 3.32
N ARG A 341 34.50 -41.28 3.39
CA ARG A 341 33.33 -41.29 2.46
C ARG A 341 32.01 -41.05 3.16
N VAL A 342 32.04 -40.72 4.47
CA VAL A 342 30.82 -40.60 5.28
C VAL A 342 30.21 -39.20 5.12
N PHE A 343 31.04 -38.16 5.04
CA PHE A 343 30.57 -36.76 4.95
C PHE A 343 31.00 -36.13 3.65
N ASN A 344 30.07 -35.73 2.80
CA ASN A 344 30.34 -34.90 1.62
C ASN A 344 30.55 -33.43 2.00
N GLN A 345 29.98 -32.99 3.14
CA GLN A 345 30.14 -31.65 3.67
C GLN A 345 30.12 -31.71 5.20
N LEU A 346 31.12 -31.13 5.84
CA LEU A 346 31.17 -30.94 7.28
C LEU A 346 31.72 -29.54 7.56
N LYS A 347 30.86 -28.65 8.07
CA LYS A 347 31.22 -27.23 8.31
C LYS A 347 30.74 -26.80 9.69
N LEU A 348 31.67 -26.37 10.54
CA LEU A 348 31.35 -25.73 11.81
C LEU A 348 31.22 -24.23 11.60
N ARG A 349 30.24 -23.61 12.25
CA ARG A 349 29.98 -22.17 12.19
C ARG A 349 29.72 -21.62 13.59
N LEU A 350 30.32 -20.48 13.87
CA LEU A 350 30.08 -19.69 15.09
C LEU A 350 29.77 -18.26 14.68
N GLY A 351 28.87 -17.61 15.39
CA GLY A 351 28.54 -16.23 15.12
C GLY A 351 28.09 -15.52 16.40
N TYR A 352 28.38 -14.24 16.45
CA TYR A 352 27.95 -13.33 17.49
C TYR A 352 27.50 -12.01 16.83
N GLY A 353 26.47 -11.39 17.35
CA GLY A 353 26.00 -10.08 16.90
C GLY A 353 25.10 -9.41 17.94
N LEU A 354 25.13 -8.09 17.93
CA LEU A 354 24.28 -7.20 18.72
C LEU A 354 23.20 -6.61 17.82
#